data_6a56cc2a00fea4a49f0969cfca130aa7
#
_entry.id   6a56cc2a00fea4a49f0969cfca130aa7
#
_cell.length_a   1.000
_cell.length_b   1.000
_cell.length_c   1.000
_cell.angle_alpha   90.00
_cell.angle_beta   90.00
_cell.angle_gamma   90.00
#
_symmetry.space_group_name_H-M   'P 1'
#
loop_
_entity.id
_entity.type
_entity.pdbx_description
1 polymer ?
#
loop_
_entity_poly.entity_id
_entity_poly.type
_entity_poly.pdbx_seq_one_letter_code
_entity_poly.pdbx_strand_id
1 'polypeptide(L)'
;PVAGTPATTGQSPTTTPPALPLPIGVARDASPEFRAVADALVDAMRRDRIPGAALGILSGKREEHATFGVASLASLRPVTPDTLFQIGSITKTYTATAVWRLIDQGALALDAPVRRYLRGLRLRDEQTAARVTVANLLDHTAGWYGDAIYDTGDDPDALGRYIDTWLPEVPQLFECGKFFSYNNAAFMVLGRLIETAANTDFNDALQRLVLGPLGRRGTVLDRGAVLRRPY
;
A
#
# COMPACT_ATOMS: atom_id res chain seq x y z
N PRO A 1 1.31 -9.92 63.23
CA PRO A 1 2.34 -9.91 62.25
C PRO A 1 2.25 -11.16 61.40
N VAL A 2 1.76 -11.01 60.16
CA VAL A 2 1.68 -12.08 59.17
C VAL A 2 2.81 -11.85 58.20
N ALA A 3 3.75 -12.79 58.17
CA ALA A 3 4.88 -12.76 57.24
C ALA A 3 4.42 -13.03 55.83
N GLY A 4 4.62 -12.06 54.93
CA GLY A 4 4.40 -12.18 53.51
C GLY A 4 5.51 -12.97 52.83
N THR A 5 5.13 -14.06 52.13
CA THR A 5 6.03 -14.84 51.29
C THR A 5 6.41 -14.05 50.04
N PRO A 6 7.70 -13.98 49.62
CA PRO A 6 8.07 -13.29 48.40
C PRO A 6 7.59 -14.05 47.16
N ALA A 7 6.94 -13.34 46.27
CA ALA A 7 6.55 -13.85 44.95
C ALA A 7 7.78 -14.15 44.11
N THR A 8 7.95 -15.40 43.72
CA THR A 8 8.97 -15.86 42.77
C THR A 8 8.59 -15.34 41.38
N THR A 9 9.35 -14.37 40.86
CA THR A 9 9.25 -13.91 39.47
C THR A 9 9.76 -15.02 38.56
N GLY A 10 8.83 -15.78 38.01
CA GLY A 10 9.13 -16.76 36.96
C GLY A 10 9.57 -16.05 35.70
N GLN A 11 10.85 -16.11 35.37
CA GLN A 11 11.34 -15.77 34.05
C GLN A 11 10.77 -16.76 33.06
N SER A 12 9.95 -16.27 32.14
CA SER A 12 9.54 -17.06 30.98
C SER A 12 10.77 -17.48 30.19
N PRO A 13 10.90 -18.75 29.76
CA PRO A 13 12.04 -19.19 28.97
C PRO A 13 12.07 -18.40 27.66
N THR A 14 13.14 -17.65 27.45
CA THR A 14 13.49 -17.06 26.16
C THR A 14 13.86 -18.20 25.21
N THR A 15 12.88 -18.84 24.59
CA THR A 15 13.11 -19.76 23.48
C THR A 15 13.60 -18.93 22.31
N THR A 16 14.87 -19.01 22.01
CA THR A 16 15.43 -18.49 20.75
C THR A 16 14.65 -19.14 19.62
N PRO A 17 13.99 -18.37 18.75
CA PRO A 17 13.27 -18.95 17.63
C PRO A 17 14.25 -19.76 16.77
N PRO A 18 13.84 -20.90 16.21
CA PRO A 18 14.69 -21.71 15.36
C PRO A 18 15.23 -20.87 14.21
N ALA A 19 16.50 -21.09 13.86
CA ALA A 19 17.10 -20.44 12.69
C ALA A 19 16.22 -20.74 11.47
N LEU A 20 15.71 -19.68 10.84
CA LEU A 20 14.86 -19.82 9.66
C LEU A 20 15.67 -20.49 8.55
N PRO A 21 15.18 -21.57 7.93
CA PRO A 21 15.81 -22.11 6.73
C PRO A 21 15.72 -21.04 5.65
N LEU A 22 16.88 -20.60 5.15
CA LEU A 22 16.96 -19.70 4.01
C LEU A 22 17.14 -20.54 2.74
N PRO A 23 16.09 -20.91 2.00
CA PRO A 23 16.27 -21.48 0.68
C PRO A 23 16.87 -20.39 -0.22
N ILE A 24 17.92 -20.72 -0.90
CA ILE A 24 18.68 -19.81 -1.74
C ILE A 24 18.15 -19.93 -3.17
N GLY A 25 17.41 -18.91 -3.61
CA GLY A 25 16.82 -18.86 -4.95
C GLY A 25 17.59 -18.00 -5.96
N VAL A 26 18.88 -17.76 -5.74
CA VAL A 26 19.69 -17.00 -6.70
C VAL A 26 20.07 -17.90 -7.88
N ALA A 27 19.75 -17.48 -9.11
CA ALA A 27 20.10 -18.21 -10.32
C ALA A 27 21.62 -18.37 -10.47
N ARG A 28 22.07 -19.51 -11.06
CA ARG A 28 23.51 -19.81 -11.22
C ARG A 28 24.23 -18.81 -12.11
N ASP A 29 23.51 -18.17 -13.04
CA ASP A 29 24.00 -17.18 -14.01
C ASP A 29 23.70 -15.74 -13.57
N ALA A 30 23.28 -15.52 -12.31
CA ALA A 30 23.05 -14.20 -11.77
C ALA A 30 24.28 -13.31 -11.85
N SER A 31 24.08 -12.02 -12.10
CA SER A 31 25.17 -11.03 -12.16
C SER A 31 25.89 -10.89 -10.81
N PRO A 32 27.18 -10.48 -10.82
CA PRO A 32 27.89 -10.19 -9.58
C PRO A 32 27.17 -9.14 -8.72
N GLU A 33 26.60 -8.13 -9.35
CA GLU A 33 25.83 -7.04 -8.70
C GLU A 33 24.58 -7.59 -8.02
N PHE A 34 23.82 -8.44 -8.72
CA PHE A 34 22.63 -9.09 -8.15
C PHE A 34 23.00 -9.96 -6.94
N ARG A 35 24.09 -10.74 -7.05
CA ARG A 35 24.58 -11.57 -5.94
C ARG A 35 24.94 -10.76 -4.72
N ALA A 36 25.67 -9.65 -4.91
CA ALA A 36 26.06 -8.76 -3.80
C ALA A 36 24.83 -8.19 -3.08
N VAL A 37 23.79 -7.80 -3.81
CA VAL A 37 22.52 -7.32 -3.20
C VAL A 37 21.78 -8.47 -2.51
N ALA A 38 21.75 -9.66 -3.10
CA ALA A 38 21.12 -10.84 -2.51
C ALA A 38 21.81 -11.25 -1.19
N ASP A 39 23.15 -11.23 -1.14
CA ASP A 39 23.92 -11.53 0.07
C ASP A 39 23.63 -10.51 1.17
N ALA A 40 23.61 -9.20 0.84
CA ALA A 40 23.27 -8.15 1.77
C ALA A 40 21.83 -8.28 2.31
N LEU A 41 20.87 -8.69 1.45
CA LEU A 41 19.49 -8.97 1.87
C LEU A 41 19.45 -10.15 2.85
N VAL A 42 20.16 -11.25 2.56
CA VAL A 42 20.22 -12.42 3.44
C VAL A 42 20.79 -12.04 4.82
N ASP A 43 21.84 -11.23 4.85
CA ASP A 43 22.42 -10.75 6.12
C ASP A 43 21.44 -9.84 6.90
N ALA A 44 20.72 -8.96 6.21
CA ALA A 44 19.64 -8.17 6.81
C ALA A 44 18.51 -9.05 7.35
N MET A 45 18.07 -10.04 6.58
CA MET A 45 17.04 -11.00 7.00
C MET A 45 17.43 -11.73 8.29
N ARG A 46 18.69 -12.17 8.40
CA ARG A 46 19.22 -12.82 9.61
C ARG A 46 19.26 -11.88 10.80
N ARG A 47 19.82 -10.67 10.60
CA ARG A 47 19.95 -9.64 11.65
C ARG A 47 18.60 -9.20 12.19
N ASP A 48 17.66 -8.93 11.30
CA ASP A 48 16.37 -8.32 11.61
C ASP A 48 15.24 -9.35 11.76
N ARG A 49 15.57 -10.65 11.67
CA ARG A 49 14.62 -11.78 11.81
C ARG A 49 13.48 -11.73 10.80
N ILE A 50 13.77 -11.35 9.57
CA ILE A 50 12.77 -11.29 8.48
C ILE A 50 12.56 -12.71 7.96
N PRO A 51 11.33 -13.28 8.03
CA PRO A 51 11.08 -14.68 7.72
C PRO A 51 11.14 -15.00 6.22
N GLY A 52 10.79 -14.03 5.37
CA GLY A 52 10.74 -14.23 3.93
C GLY A 52 10.85 -12.92 3.16
N ALA A 53 11.45 -13.00 1.98
CA ALA A 53 11.62 -11.86 1.08
C ALA A 53 11.59 -12.27 -0.39
N ALA A 54 11.32 -11.33 -1.26
CA ALA A 54 11.52 -11.42 -2.70
C ALA A 54 12.37 -10.23 -3.15
N LEU A 55 13.35 -10.51 -4.01
CA LEU A 55 14.25 -9.52 -4.61
C LEU A 55 14.06 -9.53 -6.12
N GLY A 56 13.91 -8.34 -6.71
CA GLY A 56 13.92 -8.12 -8.15
C GLY A 56 14.77 -6.92 -8.50
N ILE A 57 15.63 -7.05 -9.50
CA ILE A 57 16.45 -5.96 -10.04
C ILE A 57 16.24 -5.89 -11.54
N LEU A 58 15.91 -4.70 -12.04
CA LEU A 58 15.87 -4.39 -13.46
C LEU A 58 17.02 -3.44 -13.77
N SER A 59 17.96 -3.86 -14.60
CA SER A 59 19.09 -3.03 -15.07
C SER A 59 19.11 -3.03 -16.60
N GLY A 60 18.75 -1.92 -17.20
CA GLY A 60 18.53 -1.83 -18.64
C GLY A 60 17.41 -2.78 -19.08
N LYS A 61 17.78 -3.85 -19.84
CA LYS A 61 16.84 -4.90 -20.28
C LYS A 61 16.97 -6.21 -19.48
N ARG A 62 17.95 -6.28 -18.58
CA ARG A 62 18.18 -7.46 -17.75
C ARG A 62 17.32 -7.40 -16.51
N GLU A 63 16.48 -8.40 -16.37
CA GLU A 63 15.66 -8.64 -15.16
C GLU A 63 16.21 -9.85 -14.41
N GLU A 64 16.49 -9.68 -13.13
CA GLU A 64 16.95 -10.74 -12.23
C GLU A 64 16.07 -10.76 -11.00
N HIS A 65 15.71 -11.94 -10.52
CA HIS A 65 14.88 -12.11 -9.32
C HIS A 65 15.29 -13.32 -8.50
N ALA A 66 15.03 -13.24 -7.19
CA ALA A 66 15.20 -14.34 -6.26
C ALA A 66 14.20 -14.26 -5.12
N THR A 67 13.92 -15.39 -4.49
CA THR A 67 13.05 -15.49 -3.32
C THR A 67 13.77 -16.18 -2.18
N PHE A 68 13.49 -15.75 -0.94
CA PHE A 68 14.21 -16.18 0.24
C PHE A 68 13.25 -16.50 1.38
N GLY A 69 13.60 -17.50 2.20
CA GLY A 69 12.90 -17.81 3.42
C GLY A 69 11.49 -18.39 3.22
N VAL A 70 10.61 -18.12 4.18
CA VAL A 70 9.27 -18.72 4.24
C VAL A 70 8.18 -17.66 4.23
N ALA A 71 7.08 -17.97 3.55
CA ALA A 71 5.88 -17.14 3.48
C ALA A 71 5.00 -17.28 4.75
N SER A 72 5.19 -18.35 5.52
CA SER A 72 4.45 -18.61 6.75
C SER A 72 5.34 -19.31 7.76
N LEU A 73 5.44 -18.74 8.97
CA LEU A 73 6.17 -19.35 10.08
C LEU A 73 5.47 -20.62 10.62
N ALA A 74 4.15 -20.70 10.48
CA ALA A 74 3.38 -21.83 10.97
C ALA A 74 3.52 -23.06 10.07
N SER A 75 3.48 -22.88 8.74
CA SER A 75 3.53 -23.97 7.77
C SER A 75 4.93 -24.17 7.16
N LEU A 76 5.87 -23.27 7.41
CA LEU A 76 7.23 -23.23 6.84
C LEU A 76 7.24 -23.29 5.30
N ARG A 77 6.16 -22.86 4.65
CA ARG A 77 6.12 -22.79 3.19
C ARG A 77 7.12 -21.79 2.65
N PRO A 78 7.88 -22.14 1.62
CA PRO A 78 8.87 -21.24 1.04
C PRO A 78 8.19 -20.05 0.35
N VAL A 79 8.87 -18.91 0.32
CA VAL A 79 8.54 -17.82 -0.59
C VAL A 79 8.83 -18.28 -2.02
N THR A 80 7.90 -18.03 -2.93
CA THR A 80 7.99 -18.33 -4.35
C THR A 80 7.76 -17.07 -5.17
N PRO A 81 8.02 -17.05 -6.49
CA PRO A 81 7.66 -15.94 -7.36
C PRO A 81 6.17 -15.59 -7.35
N ASP A 82 5.31 -16.55 -6.99
CA ASP A 82 3.84 -16.36 -6.91
C ASP A 82 3.36 -15.94 -5.52
N THR A 83 4.26 -15.81 -4.55
CA THR A 83 3.92 -15.35 -3.20
C THR A 83 3.45 -13.90 -3.25
N LEU A 84 2.26 -13.64 -2.67
CA LEU A 84 1.72 -12.29 -2.57
C LEU A 84 2.36 -11.54 -1.40
N PHE A 85 2.81 -10.33 -1.70
CA PHE A 85 3.27 -9.37 -0.70
C PHE A 85 2.36 -8.15 -0.67
N GLN A 86 2.04 -7.69 0.54
CA GLN A 86 1.36 -6.41 0.70
C GLN A 86 2.33 -5.27 0.37
N ILE A 87 1.99 -4.48 -0.66
CA ILE A 87 2.87 -3.43 -1.17
C ILE A 87 2.66 -2.07 -0.52
N GLY A 88 1.69 -1.94 0.37
CA GLY A 88 1.43 -0.71 1.12
C GLY A 88 1.29 0.50 0.20
N SER A 89 2.04 1.55 0.49
CA SER A 89 1.97 2.83 -0.24
C SER A 89 2.48 2.80 -1.68
N ILE A 90 3.11 1.73 -2.14
CA ILE A 90 3.36 1.53 -3.57
C ILE A 90 2.04 1.54 -4.35
N THR A 91 0.93 1.17 -3.72
CA THR A 91 -0.44 1.29 -4.27
C THR A 91 -0.73 2.71 -4.78
N LYS A 92 -0.16 3.74 -4.17
CA LYS A 92 -0.35 5.13 -4.61
C LYS A 92 0.18 5.39 -6.03
N THR A 93 1.23 4.69 -6.44
CA THR A 93 1.73 4.81 -7.82
C THR A 93 0.73 4.27 -8.83
N TYR A 94 0.04 3.17 -8.51
CA TYR A 94 -1.04 2.63 -9.35
C TYR A 94 -2.26 3.56 -9.36
N THR A 95 -2.65 4.08 -8.21
CA THR A 95 -3.73 5.07 -8.09
C THR A 95 -3.42 6.32 -8.93
N ALA A 96 -2.22 6.89 -8.79
CA ALA A 96 -1.79 8.04 -9.58
C ALA A 96 -1.78 7.72 -11.09
N THR A 97 -1.30 6.54 -11.49
CA THR A 97 -1.33 6.10 -12.89
C THR A 97 -2.76 6.02 -13.43
N ALA A 98 -3.72 5.52 -12.64
CA ALA A 98 -5.13 5.49 -13.03
C ALA A 98 -5.70 6.91 -13.21
N VAL A 99 -5.37 7.85 -12.31
CA VAL A 99 -5.76 9.25 -12.44
C VAL A 99 -5.20 9.86 -13.73
N TRP A 100 -3.90 9.66 -14.02
CA TRP A 100 -3.30 10.15 -15.27
C TRP A 100 -3.94 9.55 -16.51
N ARG A 101 -4.29 8.25 -16.49
CA ARG A 101 -5.04 7.62 -17.59
C ARG A 101 -6.41 8.27 -17.80
N LEU A 102 -7.11 8.64 -16.72
CA LEU A 102 -8.38 9.35 -16.81
C LEU A 102 -8.22 10.80 -17.29
N ILE A 103 -7.09 11.44 -16.98
CA ILE A 103 -6.73 12.76 -17.51
C ILE A 103 -6.48 12.67 -19.03
N ASP A 104 -5.70 11.69 -19.48
CA ASP A 104 -5.44 11.45 -20.91
C ASP A 104 -6.73 11.19 -21.70
N GLN A 105 -7.73 10.59 -21.05
CA GLN A 105 -9.06 10.33 -21.63
C GLN A 105 -9.99 11.55 -21.56
N GLY A 106 -9.57 12.67 -20.95
CA GLY A 106 -10.38 13.87 -20.74
C GLY A 106 -11.47 13.73 -19.67
N ALA A 107 -11.48 12.63 -18.91
CA ALA A 107 -12.45 12.40 -17.83
C ALA A 107 -12.11 13.18 -16.56
N LEU A 108 -10.83 13.46 -16.33
CA LEU A 108 -10.34 14.31 -15.23
C LEU A 108 -9.43 15.42 -15.80
N ALA A 109 -9.22 16.49 -15.02
CA ALA A 109 -8.23 17.53 -15.30
C ALA A 109 -7.42 17.81 -14.03
N LEU A 110 -6.11 17.98 -14.17
CA LEU A 110 -5.17 18.11 -13.06
C LEU A 110 -5.44 19.34 -12.18
N ASP A 111 -5.78 20.46 -12.81
CA ASP A 111 -6.05 21.76 -12.19
C ASP A 111 -7.51 21.96 -11.79
N ALA A 112 -8.38 21.01 -12.11
CA ALA A 112 -9.79 21.11 -11.78
C ALA A 112 -10.03 20.93 -10.27
N PRO A 113 -10.91 21.75 -9.66
CA PRO A 113 -11.37 21.51 -8.31
C PRO A 113 -12.03 20.14 -8.19
N VAL A 114 -11.72 19.42 -7.12
CA VAL A 114 -12.25 18.06 -6.85
C VAL A 114 -13.79 18.05 -6.87
N ARG A 115 -14.42 19.12 -6.39
CA ARG A 115 -15.88 19.29 -6.40
C ARG A 115 -16.53 19.32 -7.80
N ARG A 116 -15.76 19.53 -8.85
CA ARG A 116 -16.26 19.37 -10.23
C ARG A 116 -16.77 17.95 -10.47
N TYR A 117 -16.14 16.97 -9.83
CA TYR A 117 -16.40 15.55 -9.98
C TYR A 117 -17.14 14.96 -8.78
N LEU A 118 -16.73 15.35 -7.56
CA LEU A 118 -17.34 14.94 -6.30
C LEU A 118 -18.12 16.14 -5.70
N ARG A 119 -19.31 16.41 -6.27
CA ARG A 119 -20.13 17.60 -5.91
C ARG A 119 -20.50 17.66 -4.43
N GLY A 120 -20.59 16.52 -3.77
CA GLY A 120 -20.90 16.38 -2.35
C GLY A 120 -19.69 16.41 -1.41
N LEU A 121 -18.46 16.64 -1.93
CA LEU A 121 -17.26 16.65 -1.09
C LEU A 121 -17.40 17.70 0.02
N ARG A 122 -17.27 17.22 1.26
CA ARG A 122 -17.23 18.05 2.48
C ARG A 122 -15.88 17.84 3.16
N LEU A 123 -15.26 18.93 3.56
CA LEU A 123 -14.09 18.95 4.43
C LEU A 123 -14.41 19.84 5.63
N ARG A 124 -13.70 19.67 6.71
CA ARG A 124 -13.80 20.54 7.88
C ARG A 124 -13.51 22.00 7.53
N ASP A 125 -12.57 22.23 6.61
CA ASP A 125 -12.29 23.54 6.01
C ASP A 125 -13.02 23.68 4.66
N GLU A 126 -14.08 24.45 4.65
CA GLU A 126 -14.92 24.70 3.47
C GLU A 126 -14.14 25.46 2.37
N GLN A 127 -13.21 26.34 2.73
CA GLN A 127 -12.41 27.05 1.75
C GLN A 127 -11.50 26.08 0.98
N THR A 128 -10.90 25.13 1.67
CA THR A 128 -10.15 24.04 1.03
C THR A 128 -11.06 23.15 0.21
N ALA A 129 -12.23 22.77 0.72
CA ALA A 129 -13.19 21.94 -0.03
C ALA A 129 -13.60 22.56 -1.36
N ALA A 130 -13.73 23.88 -1.42
CA ALA A 130 -14.11 24.61 -2.63
C ALA A 130 -13.00 24.68 -3.70
N ARG A 131 -11.72 24.64 -3.29
CA ARG A 131 -10.59 24.95 -4.19
C ARG A 131 -9.57 23.83 -4.38
N VAL A 132 -9.53 22.80 -3.52
CA VAL A 132 -8.60 21.70 -3.65
C VAL A 132 -8.71 21.04 -5.03
N THR A 133 -7.58 20.89 -5.72
CA THR A 133 -7.52 20.33 -7.06
C THR A 133 -7.07 18.87 -7.06
N VAL A 134 -7.20 18.19 -8.19
CA VAL A 134 -6.67 16.85 -8.39
C VAL A 134 -5.14 16.85 -8.18
N ALA A 135 -4.44 17.92 -8.61
CA ALA A 135 -3.00 18.09 -8.39
C ALA A 135 -2.66 18.08 -6.89
N ASN A 136 -3.39 18.84 -6.07
CA ASN A 136 -3.11 18.91 -4.63
C ASN A 136 -3.27 17.57 -3.91
N LEU A 137 -4.12 16.68 -4.42
CA LEU A 137 -4.25 15.32 -3.90
C LEU A 137 -3.04 14.46 -4.27
N LEU A 138 -2.58 14.55 -5.53
CA LEU A 138 -1.48 13.76 -6.06
C LEU A 138 -0.12 14.14 -5.47
N ASP A 139 0.11 15.44 -5.27
CA ASP A 139 1.39 15.98 -4.80
C ASP A 139 1.48 16.14 -3.28
N HIS A 140 0.46 15.68 -2.55
CA HIS A 140 0.38 15.75 -1.10
C HIS A 140 0.36 17.18 -0.53
N THR A 141 -0.23 18.13 -1.25
CA THR A 141 -0.37 19.52 -0.79
C THR A 141 -1.81 19.90 -0.38
N ALA A 142 -2.68 18.91 -0.20
CA ALA A 142 -4.08 19.13 0.21
C ALA A 142 -4.21 19.86 1.57
N GLY A 143 -3.25 19.68 2.46
CA GLY A 143 -3.10 20.45 3.69
C GLY A 143 -3.88 19.93 4.90
N TRP A 144 -4.78 18.95 4.77
CA TRP A 144 -5.43 18.31 5.92
C TRP A 144 -4.60 17.16 6.49
N TYR A 145 -4.95 16.70 7.69
CA TYR A 145 -4.25 15.60 8.38
C TYR A 145 -4.28 14.33 7.51
N GLY A 146 -3.08 13.81 7.21
CA GLY A 146 -2.90 12.77 6.22
C GLY A 146 -3.19 11.35 6.68
N ASP A 147 -2.99 11.06 7.98
CA ASP A 147 -3.10 9.71 8.52
C ASP A 147 -4.47 9.40 9.14
N ALA A 148 -5.51 10.10 8.68
CA ALA A 148 -6.89 9.80 9.02
C ALA A 148 -7.33 8.50 8.32
N ILE A 149 -6.90 7.37 8.87
CA ILE A 149 -7.19 6.03 8.34
C ILE A 149 -8.24 5.38 9.23
N TYR A 150 -9.39 5.06 8.64
CA TYR A 150 -10.51 4.43 9.32
C TYR A 150 -10.95 3.18 8.57
N ASP A 151 -11.35 2.15 9.30
CA ASP A 151 -11.96 0.96 8.72
C ASP A 151 -13.38 1.30 8.27
N THR A 152 -13.60 1.29 6.98
CA THR A 152 -14.91 1.53 6.34
C THR A 152 -15.44 0.29 5.64
N GLY A 153 -14.81 -0.87 5.85
CA GLY A 153 -15.17 -2.15 5.23
C GLY A 153 -14.43 -2.45 3.95
N ASP A 154 -14.72 -3.62 3.38
CA ASP A 154 -14.04 -4.19 2.21
C ASP A 154 -14.96 -4.25 0.96
N ASP A 155 -16.16 -3.66 1.03
CA ASP A 155 -17.14 -3.67 -0.06
C ASP A 155 -17.01 -2.43 -0.97
N PRO A 156 -17.67 -2.42 -2.14
CA PRO A 156 -17.56 -1.33 -3.12
C PRO A 156 -17.92 0.07 -2.59
N ASP A 157 -18.71 0.17 -1.52
CA ASP A 157 -19.11 1.46 -0.95
C ASP A 157 -18.14 2.00 0.11
N ALA A 158 -17.07 1.28 0.41
CA ALA A 158 -16.12 1.63 1.48
C ALA A 158 -15.51 3.03 1.30
N LEU A 159 -15.09 3.40 0.08
CA LEU A 159 -14.56 4.73 -0.22
C LEU A 159 -15.62 5.82 -0.10
N GLY A 160 -16.86 5.55 -0.53
CA GLY A 160 -17.98 6.46 -0.35
C GLY A 160 -18.23 6.76 1.13
N ARG A 161 -18.31 5.72 1.97
CA ARG A 161 -18.46 5.89 3.42
C ARG A 161 -17.33 6.68 4.05
N TYR A 162 -16.09 6.46 3.62
CA TYR A 162 -14.95 7.25 4.08
C TYR A 162 -15.13 8.75 3.79
N ILE A 163 -15.46 9.08 2.54
CA ILE A 163 -15.65 10.47 2.08
C ILE A 163 -16.81 11.16 2.79
N ASP A 164 -17.90 10.46 3.00
CA ASP A 164 -19.13 11.05 3.52
C ASP A 164 -19.14 11.17 5.05
N THR A 165 -18.45 10.25 5.75
CA THR A 165 -18.56 10.13 7.21
C THR A 165 -17.30 10.65 7.92
N TRP A 166 -16.11 10.27 7.45
CA TRP A 166 -14.87 10.51 8.20
C TRP A 166 -14.10 11.73 7.71
N LEU A 167 -14.02 11.91 6.40
CA LEU A 167 -13.26 13.02 5.83
C LEU A 167 -13.71 14.40 6.28
N PRO A 168 -15.02 14.68 6.51
CA PRO A 168 -15.49 15.96 7.03
C PRO A 168 -14.97 16.33 8.43
N GLU A 169 -14.55 15.33 9.21
CA GLU A 169 -14.03 15.51 10.57
C GLU A 169 -12.51 15.72 10.60
N VAL A 170 -11.82 15.47 9.47
CA VAL A 170 -10.36 15.55 9.38
C VAL A 170 -9.89 17.01 9.48
N PRO A 171 -9.00 17.35 10.44
CA PRO A 171 -8.57 18.73 10.63
C PRO A 171 -7.68 19.21 9.48
N GLN A 172 -7.88 20.47 9.07
CA GLN A 172 -6.95 21.19 8.20
C GLN A 172 -5.74 21.62 9.03
N LEU A 173 -4.53 21.29 8.55
CA LEU A 173 -3.27 21.62 9.24
C LEU A 173 -2.58 22.81 8.59
N PHE A 174 -2.65 22.91 7.26
CA PHE A 174 -2.00 23.93 6.46
C PHE A 174 -2.96 24.44 5.38
N GLU A 175 -2.67 25.61 4.86
CA GLU A 175 -3.35 26.12 3.67
C GLU A 175 -3.07 25.20 2.48
N CYS A 176 -4.12 24.81 1.75
CA CYS A 176 -4.03 23.96 0.56
C CYS A 176 -3.06 24.57 -0.47
N GLY A 177 -2.16 23.74 -0.99
CA GLY A 177 -1.14 24.11 -1.98
C GLY A 177 0.13 24.75 -1.39
N LYS A 178 0.26 24.91 -0.07
CA LYS A 178 1.42 25.62 0.53
C LYS A 178 2.56 24.71 0.93
N PHE A 179 2.27 23.53 1.47
CA PHE A 179 3.28 22.65 2.03
C PHE A 179 3.04 21.21 1.60
N PHE A 180 4.13 20.50 1.33
CA PHE A 180 4.10 19.05 1.20
C PHE A 180 3.85 18.43 2.58
N SER A 181 2.83 17.61 2.68
CA SER A 181 2.54 16.77 3.84
C SER A 181 1.96 15.46 3.37
N TYR A 182 2.71 14.36 3.51
CA TYR A 182 2.29 13.05 3.05
C TYR A 182 0.87 12.73 3.51
N ASN A 183 0.01 12.30 2.59
CA ASN A 183 -1.43 12.32 2.84
C ASN A 183 -2.12 11.05 2.31
N ASN A 184 -2.43 10.12 3.22
CA ASN A 184 -3.20 8.93 2.91
C ASN A 184 -4.67 9.26 2.63
N ALA A 185 -5.26 10.20 3.41
CA ALA A 185 -6.63 10.64 3.24
C ALA A 185 -6.90 11.25 1.84
N ALA A 186 -5.93 12.01 1.29
CA ALA A 186 -6.03 12.54 -0.07
C ALA A 186 -6.10 11.42 -1.13
N PHE A 187 -5.41 10.30 -0.91
CA PHE A 187 -5.45 9.16 -1.82
C PHE A 187 -6.76 8.37 -1.72
N MET A 188 -7.47 8.41 -0.58
CA MET A 188 -8.85 7.90 -0.51
C MET A 188 -9.79 8.74 -1.39
N VAL A 189 -9.60 10.08 -1.40
CA VAL A 189 -10.34 10.97 -2.31
C VAL A 189 -10.03 10.67 -3.77
N LEU A 190 -8.75 10.43 -4.13
CA LEU A 190 -8.36 10.01 -5.48
C LEU A 190 -9.01 8.68 -5.87
N GLY A 191 -9.08 7.72 -4.95
CA GLY A 191 -9.80 6.47 -5.17
C GLY A 191 -11.26 6.72 -5.53
N ARG A 192 -11.98 7.57 -4.78
CA ARG A 192 -13.36 7.92 -5.06
C ARG A 192 -13.53 8.71 -6.37
N LEU A 193 -12.57 9.56 -6.72
CA LEU A 193 -12.54 10.24 -8.03
C LEU A 193 -12.44 9.23 -9.18
N ILE A 194 -11.58 8.21 -9.03
CA ILE A 194 -11.43 7.14 -10.02
C ILE A 194 -12.75 6.39 -10.20
N GLU A 195 -13.42 5.98 -9.10
CA GLU A 195 -14.72 5.31 -9.16
C GLU A 195 -15.75 6.14 -9.92
N THR A 196 -15.84 7.43 -9.58
CA THR A 196 -16.79 8.34 -10.21
C THR A 196 -16.51 8.56 -11.68
N ALA A 197 -15.23 8.81 -12.04
CA ALA A 197 -14.85 9.09 -13.42
C ALA A 197 -14.87 7.83 -14.31
N ALA A 198 -14.58 6.66 -13.74
CA ALA A 198 -14.59 5.37 -14.43
C ALA A 198 -15.97 4.69 -14.41
N ASN A 199 -16.89 5.18 -13.60
CA ASN A 199 -18.24 4.63 -13.38
C ASN A 199 -18.22 3.14 -13.01
N THR A 200 -17.35 2.77 -12.07
CA THR A 200 -17.21 1.41 -11.54
C THR A 200 -16.47 1.49 -10.19
N ASP A 201 -16.42 0.40 -9.43
CA ASP A 201 -15.63 0.35 -8.20
C ASP A 201 -14.12 0.50 -8.45
N PHE A 202 -13.37 0.82 -7.39
CA PHE A 202 -11.95 1.11 -7.47
C PHE A 202 -11.13 -0.09 -7.99
N ASN A 203 -11.48 -1.32 -7.58
CA ASN A 203 -10.74 -2.51 -7.98
C ASN A 203 -10.87 -2.77 -9.47
N ASP A 204 -12.08 -2.72 -10.00
CA ASP A 204 -12.36 -2.89 -11.43
C ASP A 204 -11.76 -1.75 -12.26
N ALA A 205 -11.85 -0.51 -11.77
CA ALA A 205 -11.22 0.63 -12.42
C ALA A 205 -9.70 0.43 -12.54
N LEU A 206 -9.04 0.03 -11.45
CA LEU A 206 -7.59 -0.17 -11.43
C LEU A 206 -7.16 -1.36 -12.31
N GLN A 207 -7.95 -2.44 -12.33
CA GLN A 207 -7.73 -3.56 -13.24
C GLN A 207 -7.82 -3.12 -14.70
N ARG A 208 -8.85 -2.36 -15.07
CA ARG A 208 -9.07 -1.90 -16.45
C ARG A 208 -8.05 -0.85 -16.90
N LEU A 209 -7.74 0.12 -16.03
CA LEU A 209 -6.92 1.28 -16.41
C LEU A 209 -5.41 1.00 -16.32
N VAL A 210 -4.97 0.13 -15.42
CA VAL A 210 -3.55 -0.04 -15.08
C VAL A 210 -3.09 -1.49 -15.14
N LEU A 211 -3.64 -2.37 -14.32
CA LEU A 211 -3.09 -3.72 -14.13
C LEU A 211 -3.25 -4.60 -15.37
N GLY A 212 -4.42 -4.54 -16.02
CA GLY A 212 -4.69 -5.27 -17.25
C GLY A 212 -3.77 -4.87 -18.39
N PRO A 213 -3.67 -3.58 -18.76
CA PRO A 213 -2.73 -3.11 -19.79
C PRO A 213 -1.26 -3.44 -19.51
N LEU A 214 -0.86 -3.51 -18.24
CA LEU A 214 0.49 -3.91 -17.83
C LEU A 214 0.68 -5.42 -17.69
N GLY A 215 -0.35 -6.23 -17.97
CA GLY A 215 -0.31 -7.68 -17.83
C GLY A 215 -0.14 -8.18 -16.39
N ARG A 216 -0.44 -7.35 -15.38
CA ARG A 216 -0.26 -7.66 -13.94
C ARG A 216 -1.39 -8.50 -13.36
N ARG A 217 -1.62 -9.68 -13.94
CA ARG A 217 -2.70 -10.60 -13.53
C ARG A 217 -2.53 -11.18 -12.12
N GLY A 218 -1.30 -11.15 -11.59
CA GLY A 218 -0.97 -11.62 -10.24
C GLY A 218 -1.31 -10.60 -9.14
N THR A 219 -1.48 -9.33 -9.47
CA THR A 219 -1.80 -8.27 -8.50
C THR A 219 -3.28 -8.30 -8.16
N VAL A 220 -3.59 -8.32 -6.88
CA VAL A 220 -4.97 -8.32 -6.34
C VAL A 220 -5.15 -7.17 -5.36
N LEU A 221 -6.35 -6.64 -5.29
CA LEU A 221 -6.67 -5.44 -4.52
C LEU A 221 -7.63 -5.73 -3.36
N ASP A 222 -8.41 -6.81 -3.44
CA ASP A 222 -9.35 -7.16 -2.39
C ASP A 222 -8.86 -8.34 -1.54
N ARG A 223 -9.21 -8.30 -0.25
CA ARG A 223 -8.87 -9.32 0.73
C ARG A 223 -9.44 -10.69 0.35
N GLY A 224 -10.67 -10.72 -0.19
CA GLY A 224 -11.30 -11.95 -0.59
C GLY A 224 -10.54 -12.66 -1.71
N ALA A 225 -10.01 -11.91 -2.69
CA ALA A 225 -9.19 -12.48 -3.75
C ALA A 225 -7.85 -13.03 -3.21
N VAL A 226 -7.24 -12.36 -2.21
CA VAL A 226 -6.05 -12.88 -1.52
C VAL A 226 -6.37 -14.20 -0.83
N LEU A 227 -7.45 -14.25 -0.04
CA LEU A 227 -7.83 -15.44 0.75
C LEU A 227 -8.28 -16.63 -0.09
N ARG A 228 -8.75 -16.41 -1.31
CA ARG A 228 -9.14 -17.48 -2.25
C ARG A 228 -7.96 -18.12 -2.99
N ARG A 229 -6.77 -17.53 -2.93
CA ARG A 229 -5.60 -18.15 -3.57
C ARG A 229 -5.11 -19.34 -2.76
N PRO A 230 -4.82 -20.48 -3.41
CA PRO A 230 -4.21 -21.62 -2.72
C PRO A 230 -2.82 -21.21 -2.24
N TYR A 231 -2.65 -21.24 -0.95
CA TYR A 231 -1.37 -20.98 -0.30
C TYR A 231 -0.52 -22.25 -0.28
#